data_0ceec8464852153da27c6dcd12384a9e
#
_entry.id   0ceec8464852153da27c6dcd12384a9e
#
_cell.length_a   1.000
_cell.length_b   1.000
_cell.length_c   1.000
_cell.angle_alpha   90.00
_cell.angle_beta   90.00
_cell.angle_gamma   90.00
#
_symmetry.space_group_name_H-M   'P 1'
#
loop_
_entity.id
_entity.type
_entity.pdbx_description
1 polymer ?
#
loop_
_entity_poly.entity_id
_entity_poly.type
_entity_poly.pdbx_seq_one_letter_code
_entity_poly.pdbx_strand_id
1 'polypeptide(L)'
;MGTDPILHGPILHKPFDMSGTSAPIAPGQQVGKYRLGKSLGTGSSGTVYEAVDTFTGRAIALKIVDPRVFQDSEFGSARRAQFVREASLAGRLIHPHVVTLLDAVVEHDRAYIAMELITGGDLSQHITPETLLPVPDVFEICYNCCGALDYTTRAGIIHCDIKPANILIADGNDVRVTDFGAAVLHTTKVVQAADFGSPYYAAPERILREPPTYLSDMYSLGAVLYQLLTGRRPFLADRIEELVEKILYEEPEPPSRVRPELPSVVDRVVLRALKKKPEERYGSWAEFAFELAEISRQVLSPEVVPEADKLKALKRVDALESLSDAELWELAKAGRWSRAKAEAVLVREDDPGSHFFLLASGSAKVVRHDRLLNLIRAGEFFGEMAYFLEGRQHRHASVVAIKDAVIAEFAPEALERMSLEVRLLLTRALARNLVERLTLANERIAD
;
A
#
# COMPACT_ATOMS: atom_id res chain seq x y z
N MET A 1 -23.18 18.42 55.88
CA MET A 1 -22.06 19.16 55.33
C MET A 1 -21.69 18.46 54.02
N GLY A 2 -22.17 19.00 52.94
CA GLY A 2 -22.00 18.43 51.63
C GLY A 2 -20.69 18.87 50.99
N THR A 3 -20.13 18.00 50.21
CA THR A 3 -19.08 18.34 49.23
C THR A 3 -19.56 17.90 47.86
N ASP A 4 -20.00 18.88 47.08
CA ASP A 4 -20.33 18.70 45.64
C ASP A 4 -19.06 18.29 44.89
N PRO A 5 -19.15 17.32 43.96
CA PRO A 5 -18.11 17.08 42.95
C PRO A 5 -18.32 18.07 41.80
N ILE A 6 -17.31 18.87 41.54
CA ILE A 6 -17.21 19.79 40.39
C ILE A 6 -17.22 18.98 39.10
N LEU A 7 -18.33 19.00 38.39
CA LEU A 7 -18.47 18.57 37.02
C LEU A 7 -17.70 19.56 36.12
N HIS A 8 -16.48 19.21 35.71
CA HIS A 8 -15.83 19.84 34.58
C HIS A 8 -16.48 19.27 33.30
N GLY A 9 -17.39 20.04 32.71
CA GLY A 9 -17.96 19.77 31.40
C GLY A 9 -16.90 19.79 30.31
N PRO A 10 -17.12 19.06 29.21
CA PRO A 10 -16.18 19.02 28.11
C PRO A 10 -16.06 20.42 27.47
N ILE A 11 -14.83 20.91 27.39
CA ILE A 11 -14.51 22.13 26.64
C ILE A 11 -14.72 21.80 25.15
N LEU A 12 -15.89 22.15 24.63
CA LEU A 12 -16.18 22.18 23.21
C LEU A 12 -15.28 23.26 22.57
N HIS A 13 -14.16 22.86 21.99
CA HIS A 13 -13.41 23.76 21.12
C HIS A 13 -14.26 24.01 19.87
N LYS A 14 -14.70 25.25 19.71
CA LYS A 14 -15.29 25.76 18.47
C LYS A 14 -14.35 25.41 17.31
N PRO A 15 -14.89 25.02 16.13
CA PRO A 15 -14.06 24.91 14.95
C PRO A 15 -13.35 26.25 14.72
N PHE A 16 -12.05 26.18 14.47
CA PHE A 16 -11.21 27.35 14.22
C PHE A 16 -11.78 28.14 13.06
N ASP A 17 -12.13 29.41 13.31
CA ASP A 17 -12.63 30.31 12.29
C ASP A 17 -11.50 30.66 11.32
N MET A 18 -11.49 30.03 10.14
CA MET A 18 -10.55 30.24 9.03
C MET A 18 -10.81 31.56 8.28
N SER A 19 -11.54 32.52 8.85
CA SER A 19 -11.88 33.78 8.19
C SER A 19 -10.73 34.82 8.12
N GLY A 20 -9.54 34.47 8.60
CA GLY A 20 -8.32 35.25 8.37
C GLY A 20 -7.62 34.82 7.08
N THR A 21 -8.18 35.13 5.92
CA THR A 21 -7.68 34.76 4.60
C THR A 21 -6.30 35.38 4.33
N SER A 22 -5.24 34.55 4.44
CA SER A 22 -4.10 34.75 3.54
C SER A 22 -4.60 34.45 2.13
N ALA A 23 -4.29 35.33 1.17
CA ALA A 23 -4.65 35.10 -0.23
C ALA A 23 -4.24 33.69 -0.63
N PRO A 24 -5.13 32.88 -1.27
CA PRO A 24 -4.78 31.56 -1.68
C PRO A 24 -3.52 31.64 -2.53
N ILE A 25 -2.54 30.80 -2.23
CA ILE A 25 -1.29 30.72 -2.98
C ILE A 25 -1.67 30.40 -4.42
N ALA A 26 -1.31 31.29 -5.35
CA ALA A 26 -1.74 31.19 -6.74
C ALA A 26 -0.90 30.18 -7.52
N PRO A 27 -1.49 29.46 -8.50
CA PRO A 27 -0.73 28.64 -9.44
C PRO A 27 0.37 29.48 -10.11
N GLY A 28 1.56 28.90 -10.26
CA GLY A 28 2.75 29.57 -10.80
C GLY A 28 3.65 30.22 -9.74
N GLN A 29 3.19 30.38 -8.50
CA GLN A 29 4.00 30.91 -7.40
C GLN A 29 5.11 29.92 -7.04
N GLN A 30 6.27 30.44 -6.61
CA GLN A 30 7.40 29.62 -6.19
C GLN A 30 7.48 29.56 -4.66
N VAL A 31 7.62 28.35 -4.12
CA VAL A 31 7.85 28.07 -2.70
C VAL A 31 9.15 27.28 -2.59
N GLY A 32 10.20 27.89 -2.05
CA GLY A 32 11.54 27.29 -2.10
C GLY A 32 11.98 27.05 -3.54
N LYS A 33 12.37 25.81 -3.84
CA LYS A 33 12.72 25.35 -5.21
C LYS A 33 11.53 24.83 -6.02
N TYR A 34 10.31 24.88 -5.50
CA TYR A 34 9.13 24.27 -6.11
C TYR A 34 8.22 25.33 -6.73
N ARG A 35 7.83 25.16 -7.98
CA ARG A 35 6.83 25.98 -8.67
C ARG A 35 5.48 25.28 -8.56
N LEU A 36 4.51 25.97 -7.97
CA LEU A 36 3.19 25.46 -7.68
C LEU A 36 2.31 25.35 -8.94
N GLY A 37 1.59 24.25 -9.02
CA GLY A 37 0.50 24.03 -9.97
C GLY A 37 -0.88 24.17 -9.32
N LYS A 38 -1.80 23.28 -9.66
CA LYS A 38 -3.16 23.25 -9.10
C LYS A 38 -3.16 22.72 -7.66
N SER A 39 -4.15 23.13 -6.86
CA SER A 39 -4.44 22.52 -5.57
C SER A 39 -4.99 21.11 -5.78
N LEU A 40 -4.45 20.13 -5.04
CA LEU A 40 -4.91 18.74 -5.01
C LEU A 40 -5.91 18.50 -3.88
N GLY A 41 -5.81 19.25 -2.77
CA GLY A 41 -6.71 19.13 -1.64
C GLY A 41 -6.32 20.05 -0.48
N THR A 42 -7.29 20.34 0.40
CA THR A 42 -7.08 21.14 1.61
C THR A 42 -7.58 20.34 2.81
N GLY A 43 -6.75 20.20 3.83
CA GLY A 43 -7.06 19.51 5.08
C GLY A 43 -6.72 20.35 6.31
N SER A 44 -6.97 19.81 7.49
CA SER A 44 -6.66 20.45 8.78
C SER A 44 -5.17 20.73 8.97
N SER A 45 -4.30 19.99 8.32
CA SER A 45 -2.83 20.10 8.43
C SER A 45 -2.18 20.93 7.32
N GLY A 46 -2.95 21.50 6.38
CA GLY A 46 -2.45 22.33 5.29
C GLY A 46 -3.10 22.04 3.95
N THR A 47 -2.60 22.71 2.90
CA THR A 47 -3.06 22.52 1.52
C THR A 47 -1.98 21.80 0.72
N VAL A 48 -2.39 20.80 -0.05
CA VAL A 48 -1.51 20.02 -0.94
C VAL A 48 -1.67 20.58 -2.37
N TYR A 49 -0.55 20.85 -3.01
CA TYR A 49 -0.47 21.34 -4.39
C TYR A 49 0.31 20.34 -5.25
N GLU A 50 -0.08 20.20 -6.49
CA GLU A 50 0.84 19.73 -7.51
C GLU A 50 1.95 20.77 -7.68
N ALA A 51 3.20 20.34 -7.81
CA ALA A 51 4.32 21.27 -7.99
C ALA A 51 5.42 20.63 -8.86
N VAL A 52 6.31 21.47 -9.37
CA VAL A 52 7.49 21.01 -10.12
C VAL A 52 8.74 21.49 -9.41
N ASP A 53 9.63 20.57 -9.10
CA ASP A 53 10.98 20.87 -8.65
C ASP A 53 11.74 21.55 -9.80
N THR A 54 12.12 22.82 -9.63
CA THR A 54 12.72 23.62 -10.71
C THR A 54 14.16 23.20 -11.06
N PHE A 55 14.82 22.39 -10.22
CA PHE A 55 16.15 21.85 -10.51
C PHE A 55 16.07 20.56 -11.30
N THR A 56 15.19 19.65 -10.89
CA THR A 56 15.12 18.31 -11.48
C THR A 56 14.08 18.19 -12.59
N GLY A 57 13.12 19.14 -12.66
CA GLY A 57 11.96 19.06 -13.54
C GLY A 57 10.90 18.05 -13.10
N ARG A 58 11.09 17.40 -11.95
CA ARG A 58 10.19 16.35 -11.45
C ARG A 58 8.88 16.95 -10.93
N ALA A 59 7.76 16.38 -11.34
CA ALA A 59 6.46 16.66 -10.73
C ALA A 59 6.39 16.01 -9.34
N ILE A 60 5.87 16.76 -8.34
CA ILE A 60 5.78 16.34 -6.95
C ILE A 60 4.46 16.85 -6.34
N ALA A 61 4.07 16.29 -5.19
CA ALA A 61 3.04 16.88 -4.34
C ALA A 61 3.69 17.69 -3.22
N LEU A 62 3.24 18.94 -3.03
CA LEU A 62 3.78 19.85 -2.03
C LEU A 62 2.69 20.20 -1.01
N LYS A 63 2.80 19.68 0.21
CA LYS A 63 1.94 20.02 1.34
C LYS A 63 2.48 21.27 2.02
N ILE A 64 1.72 22.35 1.96
CA ILE A 64 2.11 23.65 2.55
C ILE A 64 1.26 23.91 3.79
N VAL A 65 1.95 24.24 4.87
CA VAL A 65 1.33 24.68 6.13
C VAL A 65 1.55 26.18 6.30
N ASP A 66 0.51 26.90 6.69
CA ASP A 66 0.64 28.33 6.99
C ASP A 66 1.54 28.52 8.21
N PRO A 67 2.70 29.19 8.10
CA PRO A 67 3.62 29.39 9.21
C PRO A 67 3.00 30.09 10.41
N ARG A 68 1.94 30.90 10.20
CA ARG A 68 1.20 31.58 11.27
C ARG A 68 0.57 30.59 12.26
N VAL A 69 0.26 29.38 11.80
CA VAL A 69 -0.22 28.29 12.66
C VAL A 69 0.80 27.94 13.76
N PHE A 70 2.09 28.18 13.53
CA PHE A 70 3.16 27.96 14.49
C PHE A 70 3.46 29.18 15.39
N GLN A 71 2.86 30.32 15.08
CA GLN A 71 3.04 31.59 15.84
C GLN A 71 1.97 31.77 16.93
N ASP A 72 0.95 30.90 16.94
CA ASP A 72 -0.05 30.86 18.00
C ASP A 72 0.63 30.68 19.37
N SER A 73 0.35 31.59 20.31
CA SER A 73 1.00 31.63 21.62
C SER A 73 0.69 30.41 22.50
N GLU A 74 -0.43 29.73 22.26
CA GLU A 74 -0.90 28.63 23.07
C GLU A 74 -0.51 27.25 22.51
N PHE A 75 -0.59 27.08 21.18
CA PHE A 75 -0.42 25.77 20.53
C PHE A 75 0.65 25.74 19.42
N GLY A 76 1.22 26.87 19.03
CA GLY A 76 2.14 26.98 17.91
C GLY A 76 3.40 26.11 18.04
N SER A 77 3.99 26.05 19.23
CA SER A 77 5.16 25.20 19.50
C SER A 77 4.85 23.71 19.39
N ALA A 78 3.68 23.29 19.85
CA ALA A 78 3.23 21.89 19.77
C ALA A 78 2.97 21.47 18.32
N ARG A 79 2.32 22.33 17.51
CA ARG A 79 2.07 22.11 16.09
C ARG A 79 3.35 22.07 15.27
N ARG A 80 4.32 22.95 15.58
CA ARG A 80 5.64 22.90 14.92
C ARG A 80 6.37 21.60 15.26
N ALA A 81 6.35 21.18 16.51
CA ALA A 81 6.96 19.91 16.91
C ALA A 81 6.28 18.70 16.28
N GLN A 82 4.97 18.73 16.09
CA GLN A 82 4.21 17.72 15.37
C GLN A 82 4.63 17.65 13.90
N PHE A 83 4.69 18.78 13.20
CA PHE A 83 5.12 18.85 11.80
C PHE A 83 6.54 18.31 11.59
N VAL A 84 7.49 18.70 12.46
CA VAL A 84 8.87 18.21 12.41
C VAL A 84 8.92 16.69 12.64
N ARG A 85 8.10 16.17 13.57
CA ARG A 85 7.99 14.71 13.78
C ARG A 85 7.43 14.00 12.55
N GLU A 86 6.35 14.49 11.96
CA GLU A 86 5.78 13.95 10.73
C GLU A 86 6.86 13.80 9.65
N ALA A 87 7.55 14.89 9.37
CA ALA A 87 8.61 14.91 8.38
C ALA A 87 9.76 13.94 8.72
N SER A 88 10.18 13.90 9.99
CA SER A 88 11.26 13.01 10.44
C SER A 88 10.87 11.54 10.40
N LEU A 89 9.64 11.19 10.72
CA LEU A 89 9.15 9.81 10.69
C LEU A 89 8.93 9.35 9.26
N ALA A 90 8.19 10.12 8.47
CA ALA A 90 7.91 9.80 7.07
C ALA A 90 9.18 9.73 6.21
N GLY A 91 10.17 10.59 6.48
CA GLY A 91 11.44 10.61 5.74
C GLY A 91 12.32 9.36 5.91
N ARG A 92 12.01 8.48 6.87
CA ARG A 92 12.70 7.20 7.09
C ARG A 92 12.01 6.02 6.42
N LEU A 93 10.80 6.23 5.90
CA LEU A 93 9.98 5.17 5.35
C LEU A 93 10.23 5.04 3.85
N ILE A 94 10.66 3.85 3.44
CA ILE A 94 10.83 3.46 2.04
C ILE A 94 10.08 2.15 1.84
N HIS A 95 8.89 2.24 1.27
CA HIS A 95 8.04 1.07 1.01
C HIS A 95 7.12 1.36 -0.19
N PRO A 96 6.87 0.41 -1.10
CA PRO A 96 6.08 0.63 -2.31
C PRO A 96 4.64 1.11 -2.05
N HIS A 97 4.10 0.84 -0.88
CA HIS A 97 2.75 1.25 -0.49
C HIS A 97 2.74 2.36 0.59
N VAL A 98 3.83 3.09 0.76
CA VAL A 98 3.93 4.29 1.60
C VAL A 98 4.39 5.44 0.72
N VAL A 99 3.74 6.60 0.81
CA VAL A 99 4.15 7.79 0.05
C VAL A 99 5.56 8.20 0.42
N THR A 100 6.43 8.32 -0.58
CA THR A 100 7.83 8.70 -0.40
C THR A 100 7.95 10.19 -0.12
N LEU A 101 8.54 10.56 1.00
CA LEU A 101 8.90 11.93 1.33
C LEU A 101 10.23 12.28 0.63
N LEU A 102 10.24 13.41 -0.08
CA LEU A 102 11.38 13.88 -0.86
C LEU A 102 12.15 15.01 -0.17
N ASP A 103 11.44 15.88 0.56
CA ASP A 103 12.03 17.04 1.23
C ASP A 103 11.06 17.58 2.29
N ALA A 104 11.59 18.24 3.33
CA ALA A 104 10.77 18.91 4.33
C ALA A 104 11.50 20.14 4.86
N VAL A 105 10.81 21.27 4.89
CA VAL A 105 11.34 22.54 5.35
C VAL A 105 10.43 23.16 6.41
N VAL A 106 11.04 23.63 7.51
CA VAL A 106 10.39 24.38 8.58
C VAL A 106 11.24 25.61 8.90
N GLU A 107 10.95 26.70 8.25
CA GLU A 107 11.58 28.01 8.47
C GLU A 107 10.61 28.99 9.16
N HIS A 108 11.06 30.21 9.35
CA HIS A 108 10.23 31.23 10.03
C HIS A 108 9.01 31.62 9.20
N ASP A 109 9.18 31.69 7.88
CA ASP A 109 8.18 32.14 6.89
C ASP A 109 7.69 31.01 5.97
N ARG A 110 8.18 29.78 6.14
CA ARG A 110 7.89 28.63 5.28
C ARG A 110 7.81 27.32 6.06
N ALA A 111 6.78 26.56 5.78
CA ALA A 111 6.68 25.18 6.24
C ALA A 111 6.02 24.34 5.15
N TYR A 112 6.75 23.35 4.63
CA TYR A 112 6.23 22.46 3.61
C TYR A 112 6.88 21.08 3.67
N ILE A 113 6.15 20.10 3.14
CA ILE A 113 6.63 18.74 2.89
C ILE A 113 6.48 18.46 1.40
N ALA A 114 7.56 18.12 0.73
CA ALA A 114 7.55 17.62 -0.65
C ALA A 114 7.54 16.10 -0.65
N MET A 115 6.63 15.52 -1.43
CA MET A 115 6.45 14.08 -1.52
C MET A 115 6.20 13.66 -2.97
N GLU A 116 6.31 12.39 -3.26
CA GLU A 116 5.95 11.87 -4.57
C GLU A 116 4.51 12.22 -4.95
N LEU A 117 4.28 12.53 -6.23
CA LEU A 117 2.95 12.84 -6.75
C LEU A 117 2.23 11.56 -7.14
N ILE A 118 1.10 11.30 -6.50
CA ILE A 118 0.18 10.22 -6.85
C ILE A 118 -1.03 10.84 -7.54
N THR A 119 -1.39 10.36 -8.73
CA THR A 119 -2.36 11.04 -9.62
C THR A 119 -3.73 10.37 -9.70
N GLY A 120 -3.89 9.15 -9.19
CA GLY A 120 -5.15 8.40 -9.28
C GLY A 120 -6.21 8.80 -8.25
N GLY A 121 -5.96 9.85 -7.44
CA GLY A 121 -6.86 10.26 -6.37
C GLY A 121 -6.68 9.44 -5.10
N ASP A 122 -7.73 9.34 -4.29
CA ASP A 122 -7.74 8.58 -3.04
C ASP A 122 -9.01 7.74 -2.91
N LEU A 123 -9.05 6.84 -1.92
CA LEU A 123 -10.17 5.91 -1.73
C LEU A 123 -11.48 6.59 -1.31
N SER A 124 -11.49 7.89 -0.95
CA SER A 124 -12.75 8.59 -0.65
C SER A 124 -13.67 8.74 -1.87
N GLN A 125 -13.14 8.51 -3.06
CA GLN A 125 -13.92 8.48 -4.31
C GLN A 125 -14.72 7.18 -4.49
N HIS A 126 -14.45 6.15 -3.66
CA HIS A 126 -14.98 4.80 -3.80
C HIS A 126 -15.75 4.30 -2.56
N ILE A 127 -16.37 5.22 -1.82
CA ILE A 127 -17.02 4.94 -0.53
C ILE A 127 -18.54 5.09 -0.54
N THR A 128 -19.14 5.29 -1.70
CA THR A 128 -20.61 5.31 -1.85
C THR A 128 -21.08 4.13 -2.70
N PRO A 129 -22.34 3.68 -2.56
CA PRO A 129 -22.84 2.52 -3.31
C PRO A 129 -22.65 2.62 -4.83
N GLU A 130 -22.64 3.85 -5.39
CA GLU A 130 -22.53 4.12 -6.82
C GLU A 130 -21.07 4.06 -7.32
N THR A 131 -20.11 4.17 -6.41
CA THR A 131 -18.68 4.31 -6.77
C THR A 131 -17.81 3.16 -6.26
N LEU A 132 -18.42 2.10 -5.73
CA LEU A 132 -17.69 0.97 -5.17
C LEU A 132 -16.77 0.30 -6.18
N LEU A 133 -15.59 -0.04 -5.72
CA LEU A 133 -14.66 -0.89 -6.46
C LEU A 133 -15.17 -2.35 -6.51
N PRO A 134 -14.70 -3.15 -7.48
CA PRO A 134 -14.89 -4.59 -7.45
C PRO A 134 -14.40 -5.19 -6.14
N VAL A 135 -15.14 -6.16 -5.60
CA VAL A 135 -14.82 -6.79 -4.30
C VAL A 135 -13.39 -7.36 -4.24
N PRO A 136 -12.87 -8.03 -5.30
CA PRO A 136 -11.50 -8.50 -5.31
C PRO A 136 -10.47 -7.38 -5.15
N ASP A 137 -10.69 -6.24 -5.81
CA ASP A 137 -9.79 -5.09 -5.77
C ASP A 137 -9.75 -4.48 -4.36
N VAL A 138 -10.89 -4.43 -3.67
CA VAL A 138 -10.97 -3.97 -2.26
C VAL A 138 -10.10 -4.84 -1.35
N PHE A 139 -10.13 -6.16 -1.51
CA PHE A 139 -9.29 -7.07 -0.73
C PHE A 139 -7.81 -6.90 -1.03
N GLU A 140 -7.46 -6.70 -2.29
CA GLU A 140 -6.08 -6.49 -2.72
C GLU A 140 -5.53 -5.16 -2.19
N ILE A 141 -6.30 -4.08 -2.27
CA ILE A 141 -5.98 -2.78 -1.68
C ILE A 141 -5.73 -2.90 -0.18
N CYS A 142 -6.63 -3.56 0.56
CA CYS A 142 -6.46 -3.72 2.00
C CYS A 142 -5.26 -4.64 2.35
N TYR A 143 -4.98 -5.65 1.53
CA TYR A 143 -3.78 -6.47 1.66
C TYR A 143 -2.51 -5.61 1.51
N ASN A 144 -2.47 -4.73 0.51
CA ASN A 144 -1.36 -3.81 0.28
C ASN A 144 -1.18 -2.82 1.45
N CYS A 145 -2.29 -2.31 2.00
CA CYS A 145 -2.27 -1.48 3.21
C CYS A 145 -1.72 -2.25 4.42
N CYS A 146 -2.06 -3.54 4.59
CA CYS A 146 -1.48 -4.35 5.66
C CYS A 146 0.05 -4.43 5.54
N GLY A 147 0.59 -4.59 4.33
CA GLY A 147 2.03 -4.58 4.08
C GLY A 147 2.70 -3.25 4.48
N ALA A 148 2.09 -2.12 4.08
CA ALA A 148 2.55 -0.80 4.46
C ALA A 148 2.55 -0.59 5.99
N LEU A 149 1.45 -0.96 6.65
CA LEU A 149 1.26 -0.76 8.09
C LEU A 149 2.10 -1.73 8.94
N ASP A 150 2.38 -2.95 8.46
CA ASP A 150 3.35 -3.84 9.09
C ASP A 150 4.76 -3.24 9.04
N TYR A 151 5.15 -2.71 7.89
CA TYR A 151 6.44 -2.04 7.71
C TYR A 151 6.59 -0.84 8.66
N THR A 152 5.58 0.04 8.76
CA THR A 152 5.63 1.19 9.67
C THR A 152 5.64 0.75 11.14
N THR A 153 4.88 -0.28 11.48
CA THR A 153 4.86 -0.87 12.83
C THR A 153 6.24 -1.39 13.23
N ARG A 154 6.95 -2.10 12.34
CA ARG A 154 8.34 -2.56 12.57
C ARG A 154 9.32 -1.41 12.71
N ALA A 155 9.07 -0.29 12.03
CA ALA A 155 9.83 0.96 12.23
C ALA A 155 9.47 1.69 13.55
N GLY A 156 8.56 1.12 14.35
CA GLY A 156 8.08 1.70 15.62
C GLY A 156 7.07 2.84 15.44
N ILE A 157 6.44 2.96 14.27
CA ILE A 157 5.52 4.04 13.92
C ILE A 157 4.09 3.51 13.85
N ILE A 158 3.18 4.16 14.57
CA ILE A 158 1.73 3.96 14.52
C ILE A 158 1.14 5.15 13.77
N HIS A 159 0.32 4.90 12.76
CA HIS A 159 -0.20 5.93 11.86
C HIS A 159 -1.24 6.84 12.50
N CYS A 160 -2.17 6.27 13.23
CA CYS A 160 -3.22 6.94 14.00
C CYS A 160 -4.30 7.71 13.20
N ASP A 161 -4.24 7.77 11.89
CA ASP A 161 -5.27 8.46 11.05
C ASP A 161 -5.53 7.70 9.73
N ILE A 162 -5.70 6.38 9.83
CA ILE A 162 -6.08 5.56 8.67
C ILE A 162 -7.53 5.84 8.30
N LYS A 163 -7.75 6.32 7.08
CA LYS A 163 -9.05 6.63 6.48
C LYS A 163 -8.94 6.64 4.95
N PRO A 164 -10.07 6.59 4.20
CA PRO A 164 -10.02 6.55 2.74
C PRO A 164 -9.22 7.69 2.10
N ALA A 165 -9.32 8.92 2.61
CA ALA A 165 -8.58 10.07 2.10
C ALA A 165 -7.05 9.99 2.27
N ASN A 166 -6.56 9.14 3.18
CA ASN A 166 -5.14 8.93 3.43
C ASN A 166 -4.57 7.68 2.73
N ILE A 167 -5.34 7.08 1.82
CA ILE A 167 -4.92 5.96 0.98
C ILE A 167 -5.08 6.38 -0.48
N LEU A 168 -3.96 6.74 -1.10
CA LEU A 168 -3.92 7.25 -2.48
C LEU A 168 -3.84 6.09 -3.47
N ILE A 169 -4.48 6.24 -4.63
CA ILE A 169 -4.47 5.27 -5.72
C ILE A 169 -3.38 5.67 -6.72
N ALA A 170 -2.36 4.83 -6.89
CA ALA A 170 -1.29 5.08 -7.85
C ALA A 170 -1.66 4.57 -9.25
N ASP A 171 -2.03 3.30 -9.37
CA ASP A 171 -2.49 2.67 -10.61
C ASP A 171 -3.26 1.40 -10.26
N GLY A 172 -4.47 1.22 -10.78
CA GLY A 172 -5.32 0.06 -10.50
C GLY A 172 -5.49 -0.15 -8.98
N ASN A 173 -5.01 -1.30 -8.47
CA ASN A 173 -5.06 -1.66 -7.05
C ASN A 173 -3.78 -1.26 -6.30
N ASP A 174 -2.83 -0.59 -6.97
CA ASP A 174 -1.64 -0.08 -6.33
C ASP A 174 -1.94 1.17 -5.52
N VAL A 175 -1.76 1.10 -4.22
CA VAL A 175 -2.08 2.18 -3.29
C VAL A 175 -0.88 2.64 -2.49
N ARG A 176 -0.96 3.87 -1.97
CA ARG A 176 0.04 4.50 -1.09
C ARG A 176 -0.64 5.06 0.13
N VAL A 177 -0.19 4.63 1.31
CA VAL A 177 -0.58 5.24 2.58
C VAL A 177 0.19 6.55 2.74
N THR A 178 -0.53 7.62 3.09
CA THR A 178 0.02 8.98 3.22
C THR A 178 -0.46 9.65 4.51
N ASP A 179 0.07 10.81 4.81
CA ASP A 179 -0.34 11.71 5.91
C ASP A 179 -0.06 11.12 7.32
N PHE A 180 1.23 11.04 7.65
CA PHE A 180 1.72 10.63 8.97
C PHE A 180 1.62 11.75 10.03
N GLY A 181 0.80 12.80 9.80
CA GLY A 181 0.67 13.95 10.69
C GLY A 181 0.16 13.64 12.09
N ALA A 182 -0.59 12.56 12.24
CA ALA A 182 -1.05 12.06 13.54
C ALA A 182 -0.18 10.92 14.09
N ALA A 183 0.86 10.49 13.36
CA ALA A 183 1.67 9.33 13.72
C ALA A 183 2.44 9.53 15.04
N VAL A 184 2.55 8.45 15.80
CA VAL A 184 3.28 8.41 17.07
C VAL A 184 4.30 7.28 17.06
N LEU A 185 5.41 7.48 17.80
CA LEU A 185 6.32 6.39 18.09
C LEU A 185 5.70 5.49 19.17
N HIS A 186 5.80 4.20 19.00
CA HIS A 186 5.28 3.19 19.93
C HIS A 186 5.79 3.38 21.38
N THR A 187 6.94 4.01 21.56
CA THR A 187 7.54 4.32 22.86
C THR A 187 7.00 5.58 23.53
N THR A 188 6.16 6.35 22.84
CA THR A 188 5.66 7.64 23.33
C THR A 188 4.43 7.40 24.23
N LYS A 189 4.60 7.55 25.54
CA LYS A 189 3.50 7.43 26.51
C LYS A 189 2.56 8.65 26.57
N VAL A 190 2.82 9.68 25.79
CA VAL A 190 2.03 10.92 25.83
C VAL A 190 0.90 10.82 24.82
N VAL A 191 -0.30 10.62 25.32
CA VAL A 191 -1.53 10.84 24.55
C VAL A 191 -1.70 12.35 24.44
N GLN A 192 -1.27 12.94 23.34
CA GLN A 192 -1.70 14.31 23.03
C GLN A 192 -3.19 14.23 22.69
N ALA A 193 -3.96 15.19 23.19
CA ALA A 193 -5.31 15.47 22.70
C ALA A 193 -5.19 15.96 21.24
N ALA A 194 -4.81 15.07 20.34
CA ALA A 194 -4.90 15.32 18.92
C ALA A 194 -6.39 15.41 18.61
N ASP A 195 -6.78 16.50 18.01
CA ASP A 195 -8.10 16.65 17.43
C ASP A 195 -8.44 15.35 16.69
N PHE A 196 -9.53 14.70 17.10
CA PHE A 196 -10.04 13.54 16.38
C PHE A 196 -10.39 14.03 14.98
N GLY A 197 -9.54 13.77 13.99
CA GLY A 197 -9.76 14.15 12.60
C GLY A 197 -11.14 13.66 12.16
N SER A 198 -11.30 12.51 11.64
CA SER A 198 -12.61 11.91 11.34
C SER A 198 -12.89 10.80 12.36
N PRO A 199 -13.76 10.97 13.37
CA PRO A 199 -13.99 9.99 14.42
C PRO A 199 -14.57 8.67 13.90
N TYR A 200 -15.11 8.65 12.69
CA TYR A 200 -15.74 7.48 12.06
C TYR A 200 -14.82 6.27 11.87
N TYR A 201 -13.50 6.49 11.86
CA TYR A 201 -12.49 5.42 11.69
C TYR A 201 -11.67 5.22 12.95
N ALA A 202 -11.92 6.02 14.00
CA ALA A 202 -11.16 5.95 15.26
C ALA A 202 -11.50 4.65 16.01
N ALA A 203 -10.46 3.97 16.49
CA ALA A 203 -10.64 2.78 17.32
C ALA A 203 -11.19 3.15 18.72
N PRO A 204 -11.94 2.25 19.39
CA PRO A 204 -12.52 2.47 20.70
C PRO A 204 -11.49 2.97 21.74
N GLU A 205 -10.32 2.34 21.81
CA GLU A 205 -9.24 2.73 22.73
C GLU A 205 -8.73 4.15 22.46
N ARG A 206 -8.76 4.60 21.19
CA ARG A 206 -8.39 5.98 20.84
C ARG A 206 -9.40 6.99 21.37
N ILE A 207 -10.69 6.66 21.27
CA ILE A 207 -11.78 7.49 21.83
C ILE A 207 -11.64 7.56 23.36
N LEU A 208 -11.27 6.47 24.00
CA LEU A 208 -11.00 6.40 25.44
C LEU A 208 -9.67 7.07 25.86
N ARG A 209 -8.92 7.63 24.88
CA ARG A 209 -7.60 8.27 25.09
C ARG A 209 -6.55 7.31 25.64
N GLU A 210 -6.68 6.04 25.35
CA GLU A 210 -5.64 5.06 25.63
C GLU A 210 -4.50 5.18 24.61
N PRO A 211 -3.27 4.74 24.96
CA PRO A 211 -2.14 4.77 24.04
C PRO A 211 -2.44 3.95 22.76
N PRO A 212 -2.27 4.54 21.57
CA PRO A 212 -2.51 3.81 20.32
C PRO A 212 -1.46 2.71 20.12
N THR A 213 -1.91 1.64 19.47
CA THR A 213 -1.04 0.55 19.02
C THR A 213 -1.32 0.26 17.55
N TYR A 214 -0.57 -0.66 16.96
CA TYR A 214 -0.87 -1.14 15.60
C TYR A 214 -2.28 -1.73 15.49
N LEU A 215 -2.86 -2.20 16.59
CA LEU A 215 -4.24 -2.68 16.65
C LEU A 215 -5.26 -1.55 16.47
N SER A 216 -4.91 -0.32 16.82
CA SER A 216 -5.75 0.86 16.57
C SER A 216 -5.81 1.17 15.06
N ASP A 217 -4.67 1.11 14.35
CA ASP A 217 -4.63 1.25 12.90
C ASP A 217 -5.34 0.10 12.19
N MET A 218 -5.27 -1.11 12.77
CA MET A 218 -5.96 -2.29 12.24
C MET A 218 -7.50 -2.13 12.30
N TYR A 219 -8.03 -1.60 13.40
CA TYR A 219 -9.45 -1.24 13.49
C TYR A 219 -9.83 -0.21 12.43
N SER A 220 -9.02 0.84 12.28
CA SER A 220 -9.25 1.90 11.29
C SER A 220 -9.26 1.34 9.87
N LEU A 221 -8.32 0.44 9.53
CA LEU A 221 -8.32 -0.27 8.24
C LEU A 221 -9.54 -1.19 8.09
N GLY A 222 -9.99 -1.83 9.16
CA GLY A 222 -11.24 -2.61 9.19
C GLY A 222 -12.47 -1.74 8.87
N ALA A 223 -12.52 -0.50 9.39
CA ALA A 223 -13.57 0.45 9.10
C ALA A 223 -13.53 0.95 7.63
N VAL A 224 -12.34 1.15 7.08
CA VAL A 224 -12.13 1.45 5.66
C VAL A 224 -12.61 0.28 4.80
N LEU A 225 -12.19 -0.95 5.11
CA LEU A 225 -12.61 -2.17 4.41
C LEU A 225 -14.14 -2.33 4.42
N TYR A 226 -14.77 -2.14 5.59
CA TYR A 226 -16.23 -2.16 5.70
C TYR A 226 -16.88 -1.18 4.72
N GLN A 227 -16.41 0.07 4.70
CA GLN A 227 -16.98 1.10 3.86
C GLN A 227 -16.75 0.88 2.37
N LEU A 228 -15.57 0.42 1.97
CA LEU A 228 -15.28 0.07 0.57
C LEU A 228 -16.13 -1.11 0.06
N LEU A 229 -16.50 -2.03 0.94
CA LEU A 229 -17.34 -3.17 0.59
C LEU A 229 -18.82 -2.82 0.51
N THR A 230 -19.30 -1.94 1.39
CA THR A 230 -20.75 -1.67 1.58
C THR A 230 -21.20 -0.31 1.05
N GLY A 231 -20.29 0.64 0.82
CA GLY A 231 -20.62 2.03 0.53
C GLY A 231 -21.12 2.81 1.75
N ARG A 232 -21.05 2.22 2.96
CA ARG A 232 -21.51 2.83 4.20
C ARG A 232 -20.47 2.66 5.31
N ARG A 233 -20.41 3.61 6.22
CA ARG A 233 -19.57 3.50 7.42
C ARG A 233 -20.15 2.45 8.37
N PRO A 234 -19.32 1.78 9.19
CA PRO A 234 -19.80 0.80 10.18
C PRO A 234 -20.79 1.38 11.18
N PHE A 235 -20.59 2.66 11.54
CA PHE A 235 -21.44 3.40 12.47
C PHE A 235 -21.79 4.75 11.88
N LEU A 236 -23.05 5.13 12.00
CA LEU A 236 -23.61 6.42 11.57
C LEU A 236 -24.45 6.99 12.70
N ALA A 237 -24.31 8.28 12.94
CA ALA A 237 -25.11 9.04 13.90
C ALA A 237 -25.14 10.52 13.49
N ASP A 238 -26.22 11.22 13.88
CA ASP A 238 -26.38 12.64 13.62
C ASP A 238 -25.57 13.49 14.63
N ARG A 239 -25.31 12.93 15.81
CA ARG A 239 -24.57 13.59 16.88
C ARG A 239 -23.30 12.83 17.20
N ILE A 240 -22.26 13.58 17.57
CA ILE A 240 -20.95 13.01 17.87
C ILE A 240 -20.98 12.10 19.09
N GLU A 241 -21.77 12.44 20.10
CA GLU A 241 -21.90 11.66 21.34
C GLU A 241 -22.51 10.29 21.04
N GLU A 242 -23.55 10.22 20.19
CA GLU A 242 -24.17 8.98 19.75
C GLU A 242 -23.20 8.14 18.91
N LEU A 243 -22.43 8.78 18.03
CA LEU A 243 -21.39 8.09 17.22
C LEU A 243 -20.34 7.45 18.14
N VAL A 244 -19.87 8.19 19.16
CA VAL A 244 -18.92 7.69 20.16
C VAL A 244 -19.50 6.49 20.90
N GLU A 245 -20.76 6.56 21.36
CA GLU A 245 -21.44 5.45 22.03
C GLU A 245 -21.50 4.20 21.13
N LYS A 246 -21.88 4.34 19.87
CA LYS A 246 -21.91 3.25 18.90
C LYS A 246 -20.52 2.63 18.68
N ILE A 247 -19.49 3.46 18.49
CA ILE A 247 -18.12 2.98 18.32
C ILE A 247 -17.64 2.19 19.53
N LEU A 248 -18.01 2.62 20.74
CA LEU A 248 -17.56 1.97 21.97
C LEU A 248 -18.33 0.67 22.27
N TYR A 249 -19.64 0.61 21.98
CA TYR A 249 -20.48 -0.42 22.55
C TYR A 249 -21.34 -1.20 21.54
N GLU A 250 -21.60 -0.66 20.34
CA GLU A 250 -22.46 -1.32 19.36
C GLU A 250 -21.65 -2.19 18.40
N GLU A 251 -22.07 -3.43 18.15
CA GLU A 251 -21.47 -4.26 17.10
C GLU A 251 -21.96 -3.76 15.73
N PRO A 252 -21.05 -3.66 14.72
CA PRO A 252 -21.46 -3.19 13.40
C PRO A 252 -22.34 -4.24 12.70
N GLU A 253 -23.24 -3.77 11.85
CA GLU A 253 -24.03 -4.66 11.01
C GLU A 253 -23.11 -5.46 10.07
N PRO A 254 -23.32 -6.79 9.89
CA PRO A 254 -22.50 -7.58 8.97
C PRO A 254 -22.54 -7.03 7.53
N PRO A 255 -21.40 -6.90 6.84
CA PRO A 255 -21.34 -6.43 5.46
C PRO A 255 -22.31 -7.13 4.51
N SER A 256 -22.51 -8.46 4.64
CA SER A 256 -23.40 -9.23 3.80
C SER A 256 -24.89 -8.92 4.03
N ARG A 257 -25.26 -8.33 5.18
CA ARG A 257 -26.62 -7.82 5.41
C ARG A 257 -26.85 -6.47 4.73
N VAL A 258 -25.83 -5.62 4.73
CA VAL A 258 -25.88 -4.30 4.09
C VAL A 258 -25.84 -4.43 2.57
N ARG A 259 -25.02 -5.36 2.05
CA ARG A 259 -24.87 -5.68 0.63
C ARG A 259 -24.96 -7.19 0.42
N PRO A 260 -26.17 -7.70 0.11
CA PRO A 260 -26.45 -9.15 0.03
C PRO A 260 -25.66 -9.93 -1.03
N GLU A 261 -25.03 -9.23 -2.00
CA GLU A 261 -24.16 -9.85 -3.00
C GLU A 261 -22.79 -10.28 -2.42
N LEU A 262 -22.46 -9.80 -1.23
CA LEU A 262 -21.23 -10.18 -0.56
C LEU A 262 -21.35 -11.60 0.04
N PRO A 263 -20.36 -12.47 -0.18
CA PRO A 263 -20.33 -13.77 0.51
C PRO A 263 -20.20 -13.57 2.03
N SER A 264 -20.92 -14.38 2.82
CA SER A 264 -20.90 -14.27 4.29
C SER A 264 -19.51 -14.50 4.92
N VAL A 265 -18.58 -15.13 4.20
CA VAL A 265 -17.20 -15.28 4.64
C VAL A 265 -16.50 -13.93 4.87
N VAL A 266 -16.93 -12.87 4.16
CA VAL A 266 -16.43 -11.49 4.29
C VAL A 266 -16.75 -10.93 5.67
N ASP A 267 -17.93 -11.24 6.22
CA ASP A 267 -18.36 -10.74 7.53
C ASP A 267 -17.36 -11.08 8.63
N ARG A 268 -16.87 -12.33 8.65
CA ARG A 268 -15.93 -12.79 9.64
C ARG A 268 -14.68 -11.92 9.71
N VAL A 269 -14.10 -11.60 8.55
CA VAL A 269 -12.84 -10.85 8.49
C VAL A 269 -13.05 -9.41 8.90
N VAL A 270 -14.11 -8.77 8.39
CA VAL A 270 -14.40 -7.37 8.69
C VAL A 270 -14.78 -7.20 10.16
N LEU A 271 -15.69 -8.03 10.67
CA LEU A 271 -16.17 -7.94 12.06
C LEU A 271 -15.07 -8.26 13.07
N ARG A 272 -14.11 -9.14 12.73
CA ARG A 272 -12.97 -9.40 13.59
C ARG A 272 -12.03 -8.19 13.68
N ALA A 273 -11.74 -7.51 12.57
CA ALA A 273 -10.95 -6.28 12.59
C ALA A 273 -11.63 -5.15 13.39
N LEU A 274 -12.97 -5.13 13.43
CA LEU A 274 -13.79 -4.13 14.13
C LEU A 274 -14.14 -4.52 15.58
N LYS A 275 -13.53 -5.56 16.15
CA LYS A 275 -13.73 -5.91 17.55
C LYS A 275 -13.37 -4.75 18.47
N LYS A 276 -14.19 -4.55 19.52
CA LYS A 276 -14.02 -3.43 20.46
C LYS A 276 -12.73 -3.56 21.25
N LYS A 277 -12.46 -4.75 21.75
CA LYS A 277 -11.23 -5.06 22.47
C LYS A 277 -10.09 -5.34 21.48
N PRO A 278 -8.95 -4.64 21.62
CA PRO A 278 -7.82 -4.83 20.71
C PRO A 278 -7.33 -6.29 20.62
N GLU A 279 -7.32 -7.01 21.74
CA GLU A 279 -6.86 -8.40 21.82
C GLU A 279 -7.78 -9.41 21.12
N GLU A 280 -9.00 -9.04 20.79
CA GLU A 280 -9.95 -9.88 20.01
C GLU A 280 -9.78 -9.70 18.51
N ARG A 281 -8.99 -8.73 18.06
CA ARG A 281 -8.65 -8.47 16.66
C ARG A 281 -7.61 -9.50 16.18
N TYR A 282 -6.91 -9.21 15.10
CA TYR A 282 -5.81 -10.04 14.61
C TYR A 282 -4.54 -9.77 15.42
N GLY A 283 -3.81 -10.83 15.75
CA GLY A 283 -2.58 -10.74 16.54
C GLY A 283 -1.40 -10.10 15.79
N SER A 284 -1.50 -9.96 14.47
CA SER A 284 -0.49 -9.31 13.64
C SER A 284 -1.08 -8.85 12.29
N TRP A 285 -0.39 -7.93 11.61
CA TRP A 285 -0.70 -7.55 10.24
C TRP A 285 -0.61 -8.73 9.27
N ALA A 286 0.33 -9.64 9.50
CA ALA A 286 0.49 -10.83 8.68
C ALA A 286 -0.72 -11.78 8.78
N GLU A 287 -1.31 -11.93 9.97
CA GLU A 287 -2.52 -12.72 10.17
C GLU A 287 -3.71 -12.08 9.45
N PHE A 288 -3.89 -10.76 9.56
CA PHE A 288 -4.96 -10.05 8.86
C PHE A 288 -4.79 -10.14 7.34
N ALA A 289 -3.59 -9.87 6.83
CA ALA A 289 -3.27 -9.99 5.41
C ALA A 289 -3.50 -11.41 4.87
N PHE A 290 -3.18 -12.43 5.66
CA PHE A 290 -3.42 -13.83 5.28
C PHE A 290 -4.91 -14.11 5.07
N GLU A 291 -5.78 -13.68 6.00
CA GLU A 291 -7.23 -13.88 5.84
C GLU A 291 -7.81 -13.08 4.67
N LEU A 292 -7.36 -11.84 4.44
CA LEU A 292 -7.74 -11.05 3.26
C LEU A 292 -7.37 -11.79 1.96
N ALA A 293 -6.16 -12.35 1.88
CA ALA A 293 -5.69 -13.09 0.73
C ALA A 293 -6.51 -14.39 0.50
N GLU A 294 -6.88 -15.10 1.57
CA GLU A 294 -7.71 -16.31 1.46
C GLU A 294 -9.09 -15.99 0.89
N ILE A 295 -9.72 -14.90 1.33
CA ILE A 295 -11.03 -14.47 0.80
C ILE A 295 -10.86 -13.99 -0.65
N SER A 296 -9.83 -13.21 -0.94
CA SER A 296 -9.55 -12.76 -2.30
C SER A 296 -9.49 -13.94 -3.27
N ARG A 297 -8.81 -15.05 -2.90
CA ARG A 297 -8.76 -16.28 -3.72
C ARG A 297 -10.13 -16.92 -3.94
N GLN A 298 -11.05 -16.83 -2.97
CA GLN A 298 -12.39 -17.39 -3.09
C GLN A 298 -13.31 -16.54 -3.96
N VAL A 299 -13.08 -15.23 -4.01
CA VAL A 299 -13.91 -14.25 -4.72
C VAL A 299 -13.37 -13.94 -6.12
N LEU A 300 -12.05 -14.04 -6.32
CA LEU A 300 -11.40 -13.82 -7.61
C LEU A 300 -11.79 -14.88 -8.64
N SER A 301 -11.89 -14.46 -9.90
CA SER A 301 -11.92 -15.39 -11.02
C SER A 301 -10.66 -16.27 -11.03
N PRO A 302 -10.77 -17.55 -11.43
CA PRO A 302 -9.63 -18.47 -11.45
C PRO A 302 -8.41 -18.01 -12.25
N GLU A 303 -8.59 -17.04 -13.15
CA GLU A 303 -7.55 -16.50 -14.04
C GLU A 303 -6.64 -15.47 -13.37
N VAL A 304 -7.12 -14.79 -12.32
CA VAL A 304 -6.35 -13.74 -11.64
C VAL A 304 -5.39 -14.36 -10.62
N VAL A 305 -4.16 -13.85 -10.58
CA VAL A 305 -3.13 -14.23 -9.60
C VAL A 305 -3.10 -13.16 -8.49
N PRO A 306 -3.51 -13.50 -7.24
CA PRO A 306 -3.49 -12.54 -6.14
C PRO A 306 -2.09 -12.04 -5.81
N GLU A 307 -1.95 -10.82 -5.34
CA GLU A 307 -0.66 -10.21 -4.96
C GLU A 307 0.09 -11.06 -3.91
N ALA A 308 -0.63 -11.60 -2.93
CA ALA A 308 -0.06 -12.51 -1.93
C ALA A 308 0.62 -13.74 -2.56
N ASP A 309 0.04 -14.29 -3.64
CA ASP A 309 0.60 -15.45 -4.33
C ASP A 309 1.83 -15.04 -5.17
N LYS A 310 1.83 -13.84 -5.76
CA LYS A 310 2.98 -13.28 -6.47
C LYS A 310 4.18 -13.14 -5.55
N LEU A 311 4.01 -12.46 -4.40
CA LEU A 311 5.08 -12.31 -3.41
C LEU A 311 5.57 -13.64 -2.86
N LYS A 312 4.65 -14.55 -2.53
CA LYS A 312 5.02 -15.88 -2.04
C LYS A 312 5.83 -16.66 -3.07
N ALA A 313 5.51 -16.51 -4.35
CA ALA A 313 6.26 -17.13 -5.43
C ALA A 313 7.68 -16.56 -5.54
N LEU A 314 7.82 -15.23 -5.52
CA LEU A 314 9.11 -14.55 -5.59
C LEU A 314 10.01 -14.89 -4.39
N LYS A 315 9.46 -14.94 -3.18
CA LYS A 315 10.20 -15.34 -1.96
C LYS A 315 10.74 -16.78 -1.98
N ARG A 316 10.26 -17.62 -2.87
CA ARG A 316 10.74 -19.00 -3.05
C ARG A 316 11.86 -19.15 -4.09
N VAL A 317 12.20 -18.07 -4.76
CA VAL A 317 13.26 -18.05 -5.77
C VAL A 317 14.59 -17.82 -5.08
N ASP A 318 15.41 -18.84 -4.92
CA ASP A 318 16.69 -18.77 -4.21
C ASP A 318 17.60 -17.63 -4.73
N ALA A 319 17.55 -17.41 -6.03
CA ALA A 319 18.33 -16.34 -6.67
C ALA A 319 17.88 -14.91 -6.27
N LEU A 320 16.71 -14.76 -5.64
CA LEU A 320 16.14 -13.49 -5.18
C LEU A 320 16.18 -13.33 -3.66
N GLU A 321 16.81 -14.28 -2.92
CA GLU A 321 16.85 -14.29 -1.45
C GLU A 321 17.43 -13.00 -0.84
N SER A 322 18.33 -12.31 -1.57
CA SER A 322 18.93 -11.05 -1.13
C SER A 322 18.02 -9.83 -1.27
N LEU A 323 16.86 -9.94 -1.95
CA LEU A 323 15.93 -8.85 -2.13
C LEU A 323 15.09 -8.63 -0.87
N SER A 324 14.93 -7.36 -0.49
CA SER A 324 13.97 -6.93 0.53
C SER A 324 12.53 -7.13 0.07
N ASP A 325 11.58 -7.10 1.01
CA ASP A 325 10.15 -7.16 0.68
C ASP A 325 9.72 -6.03 -0.28
N ALA A 326 10.29 -4.83 -0.15
CA ALA A 326 10.04 -3.70 -1.03
C ALA A 326 10.47 -3.98 -2.47
N GLU A 327 11.66 -4.55 -2.66
CA GLU A 327 12.21 -4.90 -3.97
C GLU A 327 11.47 -6.08 -4.61
N LEU A 328 11.03 -7.04 -3.82
CA LEU A 328 10.17 -8.13 -4.29
C LEU A 328 8.80 -7.61 -4.75
N TRP A 329 8.25 -6.59 -4.08
CA TRP A 329 7.03 -5.92 -4.52
C TRP A 329 7.23 -5.18 -5.84
N GLU A 330 8.34 -4.50 -6.02
CA GLU A 330 8.70 -3.83 -7.27
C GLU A 330 8.75 -4.85 -8.42
N LEU A 331 9.36 -6.01 -8.18
CA LEU A 331 9.43 -7.11 -9.15
C LEU A 331 8.05 -7.74 -9.43
N ALA A 332 7.23 -7.93 -8.39
CA ALA A 332 5.87 -8.47 -8.53
C ALA A 332 5.00 -7.59 -9.47
N LYS A 333 5.13 -6.28 -9.35
CA LYS A 333 4.40 -5.30 -10.18
C LYS A 333 4.93 -5.22 -11.62
N ALA A 334 6.22 -5.38 -11.82
CA ALA A 334 6.82 -5.33 -13.16
C ALA A 334 6.43 -6.55 -14.02
N GLY A 335 6.08 -7.67 -13.38
CA GLY A 335 5.68 -8.90 -14.06
C GLY A 335 4.20 -8.92 -14.47
N ARG A 336 3.92 -9.39 -15.68
CA ARG A 336 2.56 -9.76 -16.09
C ARG A 336 2.28 -11.19 -15.67
N TRP A 337 1.37 -11.36 -14.69
CA TRP A 337 1.06 -12.64 -14.10
C TRP A 337 -0.13 -13.32 -14.76
N SER A 338 -0.03 -14.63 -15.00
CA SER A 338 -1.12 -15.41 -15.61
C SER A 338 -1.10 -16.86 -15.11
N ARG A 339 -2.24 -17.53 -15.28
CA ARG A 339 -2.39 -18.98 -15.03
C ARG A 339 -2.42 -19.71 -16.35
N ALA A 340 -1.73 -20.83 -16.42
CA ALA A 340 -1.71 -21.72 -17.56
C ALA A 340 -2.19 -23.11 -17.16
N LYS A 341 -3.00 -23.74 -17.98
CA LYS A 341 -3.43 -25.12 -17.79
C LYS A 341 -2.32 -26.09 -18.20
N ALA A 342 -2.39 -27.31 -17.70
CA ALA A 342 -1.56 -28.40 -18.17
C ALA A 342 -1.64 -28.50 -19.71
N GLU A 343 -0.52 -28.84 -20.33
CA GLU A 343 -0.30 -28.91 -21.79
C GLU A 343 -0.40 -27.56 -22.56
N ALA A 344 -0.58 -26.42 -21.85
CA ALA A 344 -0.51 -25.10 -22.48
C ALA A 344 0.92 -24.81 -22.95
N VAL A 345 1.05 -24.27 -24.16
CA VAL A 345 2.33 -23.78 -24.71
C VAL A 345 2.58 -22.38 -24.15
N LEU A 346 3.58 -22.25 -23.30
CA LEU A 346 3.97 -21.00 -22.64
C LEU A 346 4.87 -20.14 -23.55
N VAL A 347 5.77 -20.79 -24.27
CA VAL A 347 6.67 -20.22 -25.28
C VAL A 347 6.73 -21.18 -26.44
N ARG A 348 6.71 -20.69 -27.66
CA ARG A 348 6.80 -21.50 -28.87
C ARG A 348 8.18 -21.34 -29.52
N GLU A 349 8.75 -22.45 -29.98
CA GLU A 349 9.97 -22.47 -30.80
C GLU A 349 9.78 -21.57 -32.05
N ASP A 350 10.82 -20.86 -32.44
CA ASP A 350 10.88 -19.93 -33.57
C ASP A 350 10.02 -18.66 -33.47
N ASP A 351 9.23 -18.48 -32.37
CA ASP A 351 8.54 -17.22 -32.16
C ASP A 351 9.53 -16.08 -31.85
N PRO A 352 9.30 -14.86 -32.31
CA PRO A 352 10.07 -13.70 -31.90
C PRO A 352 9.75 -13.35 -30.44
N GLY A 353 10.71 -12.78 -29.73
CA GLY A 353 10.44 -12.26 -28.39
C GLY A 353 11.69 -11.90 -27.62
N SER A 354 11.58 -10.91 -26.73
CA SER A 354 12.62 -10.43 -25.83
C SER A 354 12.30 -10.64 -24.35
N HIS A 355 11.10 -11.11 -24.05
CA HIS A 355 10.64 -11.35 -22.68
C HIS A 355 11.29 -12.59 -22.07
N PHE A 356 11.47 -12.59 -20.77
CA PHE A 356 11.75 -13.78 -19.98
C PHE A 356 10.61 -14.05 -19.00
N PHE A 357 10.62 -15.22 -18.39
CA PHE A 357 9.53 -15.70 -17.58
C PHE A 357 10.05 -16.33 -16.28
N LEU A 358 9.26 -16.26 -15.23
CA LEU A 358 9.40 -17.02 -14.01
C LEU A 358 8.28 -18.04 -13.92
N LEU A 359 8.61 -19.30 -13.72
CA LEU A 359 7.62 -20.33 -13.34
C LEU A 359 7.37 -20.22 -11.84
N ALA A 360 6.32 -19.51 -11.45
CA ALA A 360 5.97 -19.25 -10.06
C ALA A 360 5.40 -20.48 -9.32
N SER A 361 4.66 -21.32 -10.05
CA SER A 361 4.18 -22.63 -9.55
C SER A 361 3.95 -23.61 -10.71
N GLY A 362 3.85 -24.90 -10.39
CA GLY A 362 3.69 -25.94 -11.38
C GLY A 362 5.03 -26.53 -11.86
N SER A 363 5.03 -27.10 -13.05
CA SER A 363 6.23 -27.62 -13.74
C SER A 363 6.03 -27.50 -15.25
N ALA A 364 7.13 -27.30 -15.98
CA ALA A 364 7.10 -27.21 -17.45
C ALA A 364 8.23 -28.05 -18.05
N LYS A 365 8.08 -28.40 -19.33
CA LYS A 365 9.08 -29.09 -20.15
C LYS A 365 9.57 -28.16 -21.25
N VAL A 366 10.87 -28.19 -21.49
CA VAL A 366 11.52 -27.52 -22.63
C VAL A 366 11.66 -28.56 -23.75
N VAL A 367 11.07 -28.27 -24.91
CA VAL A 367 11.02 -29.20 -26.05
C VAL A 367 11.56 -28.49 -27.29
N ARG A 368 12.41 -29.16 -28.05
CA ARG A 368 12.90 -28.71 -29.35
C ARG A 368 12.80 -29.82 -30.38
N HIS A 369 12.16 -29.55 -31.51
CA HIS A 369 11.94 -30.57 -32.53
C HIS A 369 11.41 -31.88 -31.92
N ASP A 370 10.39 -31.80 -31.07
CA ASP A 370 9.77 -32.91 -30.32
C ASP A 370 10.70 -33.67 -29.35
N ARG A 371 11.92 -33.19 -29.12
CA ARG A 371 12.85 -33.78 -28.13
C ARG A 371 12.79 -33.00 -26.83
N LEU A 372 12.63 -33.72 -25.72
CA LEU A 372 12.74 -33.14 -24.37
C LEU A 372 14.19 -32.72 -24.09
N LEU A 373 14.42 -31.44 -23.87
CA LEU A 373 15.72 -30.90 -23.52
C LEU A 373 15.90 -30.76 -22.01
N ASN A 374 14.88 -30.25 -21.32
CA ASN A 374 14.97 -29.96 -19.89
C ASN A 374 13.56 -29.90 -19.25
N LEU A 375 13.55 -29.94 -17.92
CA LEU A 375 12.38 -29.70 -17.10
C LEU A 375 12.59 -28.38 -16.31
N ILE A 376 11.55 -27.57 -16.19
CA ILE A 376 11.54 -26.32 -15.43
C ILE A 376 10.66 -26.55 -14.20
N ARG A 377 11.17 -26.18 -13.02
CA ARG A 377 10.48 -26.27 -11.73
C ARG A 377 10.02 -24.90 -11.27
N ALA A 378 9.08 -24.89 -10.34
CA ALA A 378 8.68 -23.66 -9.67
C ALA A 378 9.88 -22.96 -9.03
N GLY A 379 10.01 -21.65 -9.24
CA GLY A 379 11.15 -20.83 -8.82
C GLY A 379 12.23 -20.63 -9.89
N GLU A 380 12.12 -21.30 -11.04
CA GLU A 380 13.11 -21.16 -12.12
C GLU A 380 12.67 -20.16 -13.18
N PHE A 381 13.64 -19.43 -13.71
CA PHE A 381 13.44 -18.54 -14.86
C PHE A 381 13.59 -19.31 -16.17
N PHE A 382 12.92 -18.84 -17.24
CA PHE A 382 13.06 -19.36 -18.59
C PHE A 382 12.84 -18.26 -19.64
N GLY A 383 13.36 -18.51 -20.86
CA GLY A 383 13.30 -17.53 -21.94
C GLY A 383 14.31 -16.39 -21.85
N GLU A 384 15.16 -16.40 -20.84
CA GLU A 384 16.19 -15.40 -20.54
C GLU A 384 17.23 -15.20 -21.64
N MET A 385 17.50 -16.23 -22.46
CA MET A 385 18.40 -16.13 -23.60
C MET A 385 17.95 -15.05 -24.59
N ALA A 386 16.66 -15.01 -24.90
CA ALA A 386 16.10 -14.02 -25.80
C ALA A 386 16.15 -12.58 -25.20
N TYR A 387 16.04 -12.44 -23.90
CA TYR A 387 16.22 -11.18 -23.18
C TYR A 387 17.68 -10.67 -23.31
N PHE A 388 18.69 -11.50 -23.01
CA PHE A 388 20.08 -11.11 -23.10
C PHE A 388 20.57 -10.87 -24.52
N LEU A 389 19.94 -11.48 -25.52
CA LEU A 389 20.24 -11.28 -26.93
C LEU A 389 19.40 -10.14 -27.56
N GLU A 390 18.70 -9.34 -26.74
CA GLU A 390 17.92 -8.19 -27.16
C GLU A 390 16.86 -8.52 -28.25
N GLY A 391 16.30 -9.73 -28.23
CA GLY A 391 15.34 -10.19 -29.23
C GLY A 391 15.90 -10.39 -30.65
N ARG A 392 17.25 -10.38 -30.82
CA ARG A 392 17.90 -10.56 -32.11
C ARG A 392 17.78 -11.98 -32.68
N GLN A 393 17.32 -12.91 -31.87
CA GLN A 393 17.13 -14.31 -32.23
C GLN A 393 15.73 -14.78 -31.87
N HIS A 394 15.23 -15.75 -32.62
CA HIS A 394 13.97 -16.44 -32.33
C HIS A 394 14.11 -17.36 -31.10
N ARG A 395 13.02 -17.77 -30.51
CA ARG A 395 12.98 -18.71 -29.40
C ARG A 395 13.60 -20.05 -29.81
N HIS A 396 14.59 -20.52 -29.05
CA HIS A 396 15.34 -21.74 -29.40
C HIS A 396 14.59 -23.03 -29.13
N ALA A 397 13.54 -23.01 -28.32
CA ALA A 397 12.73 -24.16 -27.93
C ALA A 397 11.35 -23.74 -27.44
N SER A 398 10.41 -24.65 -27.50
CA SER A 398 9.10 -24.49 -26.90
C SER A 398 9.15 -24.82 -25.41
N VAL A 399 8.35 -24.11 -24.61
CA VAL A 399 8.11 -24.41 -23.19
C VAL A 399 6.65 -24.75 -23.01
N VAL A 400 6.36 -25.94 -22.48
CA VAL A 400 4.99 -26.46 -22.34
C VAL A 400 4.75 -26.82 -20.87
N ALA A 401 3.65 -26.37 -20.30
CA ALA A 401 3.25 -26.70 -18.94
C ALA A 401 2.98 -28.22 -18.82
N ILE A 402 3.53 -28.87 -17.80
CA ILE A 402 3.23 -30.27 -17.49
C ILE A 402 2.01 -30.36 -16.55
N LYS A 403 1.91 -29.39 -15.63
CA LYS A 403 0.80 -29.23 -14.68
C LYS A 403 0.28 -27.82 -14.76
N ASP A 404 -0.92 -27.59 -14.19
CA ASP A 404 -1.43 -26.24 -13.99
C ASP A 404 -0.33 -25.38 -13.34
N ALA A 405 -0.06 -24.23 -13.95
CA ALA A 405 1.08 -23.39 -13.62
C ALA A 405 0.67 -21.93 -13.44
N VAL A 406 1.45 -21.22 -12.64
CA VAL A 406 1.43 -19.76 -12.57
C VAL A 406 2.75 -19.26 -13.13
N ILE A 407 2.68 -18.30 -14.03
CA ILE A 407 3.85 -17.69 -14.68
C ILE A 407 3.83 -16.18 -14.52
N ALA A 408 5.01 -15.60 -14.37
CA ALA A 408 5.23 -14.17 -14.49
C ALA A 408 6.08 -13.89 -15.74
N GLU A 409 5.57 -13.04 -16.62
CA GLU A 409 6.23 -12.58 -17.84
C GLU A 409 6.84 -11.20 -17.57
N PHE A 410 8.10 -11.00 -17.94
CA PHE A 410 8.82 -9.76 -17.76
C PHE A 410 9.25 -9.20 -19.12
N ALA A 411 8.73 -8.01 -19.44
CA ALA A 411 9.12 -7.25 -20.62
C ALA A 411 10.33 -6.36 -20.31
N PRO A 412 11.26 -6.15 -21.25
CA PRO A 412 12.42 -5.25 -21.07
C PRO A 412 12.01 -3.85 -20.59
N GLU A 413 10.95 -3.28 -21.15
CA GLU A 413 10.46 -1.93 -20.86
C GLU A 413 9.90 -1.81 -19.42
N ALA A 414 9.35 -2.90 -18.89
CA ALA A 414 8.88 -2.92 -17.50
C ALA A 414 10.05 -2.91 -16.52
N LEU A 415 11.15 -3.58 -16.89
CA LEU A 415 12.36 -3.62 -16.07
C LEU A 415 13.10 -2.28 -16.04
N GLU A 416 13.06 -1.52 -17.14
CA GLU A 416 13.69 -0.19 -17.22
C GLU A 416 13.10 0.80 -16.20
N ARG A 417 11.86 0.59 -15.75
CA ARG A 417 11.16 1.41 -14.77
C ARG A 417 11.54 1.06 -13.32
N MET A 418 12.22 -0.06 -13.11
CA MET A 418 12.61 -0.53 -11.79
C MET A 418 13.88 0.19 -11.30
N SER A 419 14.09 0.16 -9.98
CA SER A 419 15.31 0.67 -9.37
C SER A 419 16.56 -0.03 -9.93
N LEU A 420 17.67 0.69 -10.01
CA LEU A 420 18.92 0.13 -10.54
C LEU A 420 19.38 -1.08 -9.72
N GLU A 421 19.12 -1.06 -8.42
CA GLU A 421 19.50 -2.13 -7.50
C GLU A 421 18.75 -3.42 -7.80
N VAL A 422 17.42 -3.37 -7.94
CA VAL A 422 16.58 -4.51 -8.29
C VAL A 422 16.97 -5.06 -9.67
N ARG A 423 17.20 -4.18 -10.66
CA ARG A 423 17.65 -4.58 -12.00
C ARG A 423 18.97 -5.34 -11.96
N LEU A 424 19.94 -4.86 -11.17
CA LEU A 424 21.24 -5.49 -11.03
C LEU A 424 21.12 -6.88 -10.39
N LEU A 425 20.36 -6.98 -9.31
CA LEU A 425 20.15 -8.25 -8.59
C LEU A 425 19.40 -9.26 -9.47
N LEU A 426 18.35 -8.81 -10.18
CA LEU A 426 17.62 -9.67 -11.12
C LEU A 426 18.53 -10.15 -12.28
N THR A 427 19.36 -9.26 -12.84
CA THR A 427 20.30 -9.63 -13.91
C THR A 427 21.30 -10.69 -13.41
N ARG A 428 21.80 -10.56 -12.18
CA ARG A 428 22.66 -11.56 -11.54
C ARG A 428 21.94 -12.90 -11.35
N ALA A 429 20.67 -12.86 -10.92
CA ALA A 429 19.85 -14.05 -10.76
C ALA A 429 19.66 -14.80 -12.09
N LEU A 430 19.34 -14.08 -13.17
CA LEU A 430 19.21 -14.64 -14.51
C LEU A 430 20.53 -15.23 -15.03
N ALA A 431 21.64 -14.51 -14.83
CA ALA A 431 22.96 -14.99 -15.24
C ALA A 431 23.35 -16.26 -14.48
N ARG A 432 23.10 -16.32 -13.18
CA ARG A 432 23.33 -17.53 -12.35
C ARG A 432 22.53 -18.72 -12.86
N ASN A 433 21.26 -18.53 -13.15
CA ASN A 433 20.40 -19.58 -13.72
C ASN A 433 20.96 -20.13 -15.04
N LEU A 434 21.46 -19.25 -15.93
CA LEU A 434 22.11 -19.66 -17.18
C LEU A 434 23.39 -20.48 -16.94
N VAL A 435 24.24 -20.05 -16.00
CA VAL A 435 25.48 -20.77 -15.67
C VAL A 435 25.18 -22.16 -15.12
N GLU A 436 24.22 -22.29 -14.21
CA GLU A 436 23.82 -23.58 -13.64
C GLU A 436 23.30 -24.53 -14.74
N ARG A 437 22.50 -24.03 -15.66
CA ARG A 437 22.00 -24.83 -16.81
C ARG A 437 23.11 -25.25 -17.76
N LEU A 438 24.07 -24.36 -18.03
CA LEU A 438 25.22 -24.65 -18.88
C LEU A 438 26.08 -25.75 -18.25
N THR A 439 26.32 -25.66 -16.94
CA THR A 439 27.09 -26.66 -16.20
C THR A 439 26.43 -28.04 -16.29
N LEU A 440 25.13 -28.12 -16.01
CA LEU A 440 24.35 -29.38 -16.14
C LEU A 440 24.33 -29.93 -17.58
N ALA A 441 24.28 -29.05 -18.59
CA ALA A 441 24.33 -29.48 -19.97
C ALA A 441 25.71 -30.06 -20.34
N ASN A 442 26.79 -29.44 -19.88
CA ASN A 442 28.16 -29.93 -20.10
C ASN A 442 28.43 -31.29 -19.41
N GLU A 443 27.91 -31.49 -18.20
CA GLU A 443 27.99 -32.79 -17.51
C GLU A 443 27.29 -33.90 -18.31
N ARG A 444 26.11 -33.64 -18.87
CA ARG A 444 25.37 -34.62 -19.70
C ARG A 444 26.01 -34.93 -21.05
N ILE A 445 26.91 -34.07 -21.54
CA ILE A 445 27.68 -34.32 -22.78
C ILE A 445 28.94 -35.09 -22.47
N ALA A 446 29.48 -34.97 -21.24
CA ALA A 446 30.72 -35.64 -20.81
C ALA A 446 30.45 -37.12 -20.39
N ASP A 447 29.24 -37.49 -20.04
CA ASP A 447 28.77 -38.85 -19.81
C ASP A 447 28.25 -39.48 -21.11
#